data_7ede351bafe65556038be6f9bb71965d
#
_entry.id   7ede351bafe65556038be6f9bb71965d
#
_cell.length_a   1.000
_cell.length_b   1.000
_cell.length_c   1.000
_cell.angle_alpha   90.00
_cell.angle_beta   90.00
_cell.angle_gamma   90.00
#
_symmetry.space_group_name_H-M   'P 1'
#
loop_
_entity.id
_entity.type
_entity.pdbx_description
1 polymer ?
#
loop_
_entity_poly.entity_id
_entity_poly.type
_entity_poly.pdbx_seq_one_letter_code
_entity_poly.pdbx_strand_id
1 'polypeptide(L)'
;DIVYIETPTNPLMVEFDIEKVANAAHAKGAKLIVDNTFYSPIYQNPIPLGADIVVHSATKYLAGHNDVLAGVVITNDKETYDKLFYNLNTTGPTLSPFDSYMLMRGLKTLKLRMEKSTENAREIVAFLEKLPAVKEVLYTGKGGMISFRVVDESKIPDIINSLDIITFAESLGGVESLITYPRTQTHADIPEEVRLSYGLTNDLLRLSIGIEDVEDLIDDLKHALEA
;
A
#
# COMPACT_ATOMS: atom_id res chain seq x y z
N ASP A 1 -24.07 -4.57 -11.00
CA ASP A 1 -22.93 -5.35 -10.50
C ASP A 1 -21.70 -4.47 -10.38
N ILE A 2 -20.72 -4.90 -9.58
CA ILE A 2 -19.47 -4.17 -9.31
C ILE A 2 -18.29 -5.12 -9.45
N VAL A 3 -17.24 -4.65 -10.11
CA VAL A 3 -15.88 -5.21 -10.05
C VAL A 3 -15.05 -4.28 -9.19
N TYR A 4 -14.40 -4.82 -8.16
CA TYR A 4 -13.50 -4.09 -7.28
C TYR A 4 -12.09 -4.66 -7.40
N ILE A 5 -11.11 -3.79 -7.68
CA ILE A 5 -9.70 -4.18 -7.72
C ILE A 5 -8.86 -3.24 -6.87
N GLU A 6 -7.80 -3.80 -6.30
CA GLU A 6 -6.68 -3.09 -5.72
C GLU A 6 -5.45 -3.27 -6.64
N THR A 7 -4.80 -2.20 -7.03
CA THR A 7 -3.64 -2.29 -7.93
C THR A 7 -2.61 -1.19 -7.64
N PRO A 8 -1.38 -1.59 -7.21
CA PRO A 8 -0.93 -2.97 -6.95
C PRO A 8 -1.59 -3.57 -5.71
N THR A 9 -1.65 -4.92 -5.65
CA THR A 9 -2.27 -5.65 -4.54
C THR A 9 -1.40 -5.65 -3.29
N ASN A 10 -2.04 -5.65 -2.11
CA ASN A 10 -1.40 -5.83 -0.82
C ASN A 10 -1.50 -7.30 -0.35
N PRO A 11 -0.40 -8.01 -0.05
CA PRO A 11 0.99 -7.56 -0.09
C PRO A 11 1.78 -8.02 -1.32
N LEU A 12 1.17 -8.71 -2.27
CA LEU A 12 1.87 -9.41 -3.35
C LEU A 12 2.33 -8.51 -4.50
N MET A 13 2.00 -7.21 -4.47
CA MET A 13 2.44 -6.22 -5.44
C MET A 13 2.05 -6.52 -6.90
N VAL A 14 0.94 -7.26 -7.11
CA VAL A 14 0.43 -7.58 -8.46
C VAL A 14 -0.27 -6.37 -9.05
N GLU A 15 0.11 -5.99 -10.25
CA GLU A 15 -0.55 -4.91 -11.00
C GLU A 15 -1.60 -5.46 -11.96
N PHE A 16 -2.74 -4.77 -12.04
CA PHE A 16 -3.78 -5.03 -13.04
C PHE A 16 -3.81 -3.92 -14.11
N ASP A 17 -4.03 -4.32 -15.34
CA ASP A 17 -4.32 -3.41 -16.45
C ASP A 17 -5.75 -2.86 -16.29
N ILE A 18 -5.86 -1.63 -15.79
CA ILE A 18 -7.15 -1.02 -15.45
C ILE A 18 -8.05 -0.92 -16.69
N GLU A 19 -7.51 -0.57 -17.86
CA GLU A 19 -8.31 -0.45 -19.09
C GLU A 19 -8.91 -1.79 -19.52
N LYS A 20 -8.14 -2.88 -19.42
CA LYS A 20 -8.66 -4.22 -19.74
C LYS A 20 -9.74 -4.65 -18.76
N VAL A 21 -9.54 -4.40 -17.46
CA VAL A 21 -10.54 -4.74 -16.43
C VAL A 21 -11.80 -3.88 -16.63
N ALA A 22 -11.66 -2.56 -16.88
CA ALA A 22 -12.78 -1.67 -17.16
C ALA A 22 -13.60 -2.14 -18.37
N ASN A 23 -12.94 -2.43 -19.49
CA ASN A 23 -13.60 -2.93 -20.68
C ASN A 23 -14.36 -4.25 -20.42
N ALA A 24 -13.78 -5.17 -19.67
CA ALA A 24 -14.42 -6.44 -19.32
C ALA A 24 -15.63 -6.25 -18.39
N ALA A 25 -15.52 -5.35 -17.39
CA ALA A 25 -16.60 -5.01 -16.47
C ALA A 25 -17.78 -4.35 -17.21
N HIS A 26 -17.48 -3.33 -18.00
CA HIS A 26 -18.49 -2.58 -18.77
C HIS A 26 -19.19 -3.44 -19.81
N ALA A 27 -18.50 -4.39 -20.45
CA ALA A 27 -19.13 -5.35 -21.36
C ALA A 27 -20.19 -6.24 -20.69
N LYS A 28 -20.19 -6.32 -19.36
CA LYS A 28 -21.18 -7.01 -18.54
C LYS A 28 -22.14 -6.09 -17.80
N GLY A 29 -22.07 -4.77 -18.06
CA GLY A 29 -22.89 -3.76 -17.37
C GLY A 29 -22.49 -3.53 -15.91
N ALA A 30 -21.30 -3.98 -15.50
CA ALA A 30 -20.76 -3.75 -14.17
C ALA A 30 -19.93 -2.47 -14.11
N LYS A 31 -19.92 -1.79 -12.95
CA LYS A 31 -19.02 -0.65 -12.68
C LYS A 31 -17.68 -1.15 -12.13
N LEU A 32 -16.60 -0.47 -12.49
CA LEU A 32 -15.26 -0.71 -11.96
C LEU A 32 -14.93 0.25 -10.82
N ILE A 33 -14.59 -0.28 -9.65
CA ILE A 33 -14.02 0.46 -8.53
C ILE A 33 -12.54 0.08 -8.42
N VAL A 34 -11.68 1.09 -8.35
CA VAL A 34 -10.22 0.89 -8.19
C VAL A 34 -9.77 1.49 -6.87
N ASP A 35 -9.21 0.65 -5.99
CA ASP A 35 -8.45 1.12 -4.84
C ASP A 35 -7.05 1.54 -5.32
N ASN A 36 -6.78 2.84 -5.23
CA ASN A 36 -5.54 3.46 -5.71
C ASN A 36 -4.64 3.93 -4.57
N THR A 37 -4.78 3.31 -3.39
CA THR A 37 -4.08 3.72 -2.16
C THR A 37 -2.56 3.68 -2.32
N PHE A 38 -1.99 2.62 -2.90
CA PHE A 38 -0.54 2.43 -2.99
C PHE A 38 0.14 3.40 -3.94
N TYR A 39 -0.48 3.65 -5.09
CA TYR A 39 0.11 4.54 -6.09
C TYR A 39 -0.22 6.01 -5.90
N SER A 40 -1.27 6.31 -5.15
CA SER A 40 -1.80 7.67 -5.01
C SER A 40 -2.04 8.33 -6.38
N PRO A 41 -2.59 9.54 -6.48
CA PRO A 41 -2.71 10.23 -7.76
C PRO A 41 -1.35 10.68 -8.35
N ILE A 42 -0.23 10.45 -7.65
CA ILE A 42 1.10 10.80 -8.17
C ILE A 42 1.54 9.81 -9.25
N TYR A 43 1.27 8.51 -9.08
CA TYR A 43 1.73 7.48 -10.02
C TYR A 43 0.62 6.85 -10.86
N GLN A 44 -0.65 6.99 -10.46
CA GLN A 44 -1.77 6.38 -11.18
C GLN A 44 -3.05 7.20 -11.04
N ASN A 45 -3.73 7.42 -12.17
CA ASN A 45 -5.03 8.08 -12.24
C ASN A 45 -6.04 7.15 -12.93
N PRO A 46 -6.83 6.36 -12.17
CA PRO A 46 -7.68 5.32 -12.74
C PRO A 46 -8.88 5.80 -13.55
N ILE A 47 -9.44 6.99 -13.28
CA ILE A 47 -10.63 7.50 -13.99
C ILE A 47 -10.39 7.61 -15.52
N PRO A 48 -9.28 8.24 -16.00
CA PRO A 48 -8.98 8.25 -17.44
C PRO A 48 -8.76 6.88 -18.07
N LEU A 49 -8.45 5.86 -17.24
CA LEU A 49 -8.25 4.47 -17.65
C LEU A 49 -9.55 3.64 -17.61
N GLY A 50 -10.70 4.29 -17.35
CA GLY A 50 -12.01 3.66 -17.41
C GLY A 50 -12.59 3.24 -16.06
N ALA A 51 -11.96 3.54 -14.93
CA ALA A 51 -12.58 3.34 -13.63
C ALA A 51 -13.79 4.27 -13.44
N ASP A 52 -14.89 3.74 -12.92
CA ASP A 52 -16.09 4.54 -12.59
C ASP A 52 -15.94 5.23 -11.23
N ILE A 53 -15.27 4.56 -10.31
CA ILE A 53 -15.04 5.03 -8.95
C ILE A 53 -13.58 4.72 -8.57
N VAL A 54 -12.95 5.68 -7.91
CA VAL A 54 -11.63 5.49 -7.30
C VAL A 54 -11.75 5.69 -5.80
N VAL A 55 -11.14 4.80 -5.04
CA VAL A 55 -11.05 4.93 -3.59
C VAL A 55 -9.59 5.04 -3.14
N HIS A 56 -9.37 5.75 -2.05
CA HIS A 56 -8.11 5.79 -1.36
C HIS A 56 -8.33 5.63 0.14
N SER A 57 -7.54 4.81 0.79
CA SER A 57 -7.30 4.98 2.22
C SER A 57 -6.45 6.24 2.40
N ALA A 58 -7.09 7.35 2.76
CA ALA A 58 -6.39 8.61 3.00
C ALA A 58 -5.54 8.56 4.28
N THR A 59 -5.77 7.57 5.14
CA THR A 59 -4.94 7.18 6.28
C THR A 59 -3.47 6.95 5.89
N LYS A 60 -3.23 6.52 4.64
CA LYS A 60 -1.94 6.10 4.11
C LYS A 60 -1.20 7.29 3.49
N TYR A 61 -0.72 7.17 2.29
CA TYR A 61 0.10 8.19 1.60
C TYR A 61 -0.54 9.59 1.55
N LEU A 62 -1.87 9.71 1.45
CA LEU A 62 -2.51 11.01 1.32
C LEU A 62 -2.29 11.87 2.58
N ALA A 63 -2.54 11.33 3.78
CA ALA A 63 -2.18 11.98 5.04
C ALA A 63 -0.68 11.89 5.31
N GLY A 64 -0.12 10.70 5.24
CA GLY A 64 1.31 10.41 5.19
C GLY A 64 2.09 10.54 6.50
N HIS A 65 1.42 10.70 7.64
CA HIS A 65 2.08 10.94 8.94
C HIS A 65 1.56 10.02 10.05
N ASN A 66 0.82 8.96 9.72
CA ASN A 66 0.26 7.98 10.66
C ASN A 66 -0.63 8.60 11.76
N ASP A 67 -1.20 9.78 11.54
CA ASP A 67 -1.92 10.62 12.50
C ASP A 67 -3.39 10.87 12.14
N VAL A 68 -3.87 10.38 11.00
CA VAL A 68 -5.25 10.56 10.49
C VAL A 68 -5.82 9.23 10.03
N LEU A 69 -7.05 8.94 10.40
CA LEU A 69 -7.87 7.86 9.85
C LEU A 69 -8.92 8.45 8.92
N ALA A 70 -8.77 8.26 7.62
CA ALA A 70 -9.65 8.86 6.61
C ALA A 70 -9.75 8.03 5.33
N GLY A 71 -10.83 8.25 4.57
CA GLY A 71 -11.03 7.70 3.23
C GLY A 71 -11.46 8.77 2.25
N VAL A 72 -11.19 8.54 0.98
CA VAL A 72 -11.64 9.40 -0.13
C VAL A 72 -12.26 8.53 -1.21
N VAL A 73 -13.42 8.94 -1.70
CA VAL A 73 -14.12 8.34 -2.85
C VAL A 73 -14.25 9.38 -3.94
N ILE A 74 -13.88 9.03 -5.17
CA ILE A 74 -13.82 9.92 -6.32
C ILE A 74 -14.60 9.31 -7.46
N THR A 75 -15.45 10.11 -8.12
CA THR A 75 -16.17 9.74 -9.34
C THR A 75 -16.43 10.96 -10.20
N ASN A 76 -16.50 10.78 -11.52
CA ASN A 76 -16.95 11.81 -12.46
C ASN A 76 -18.43 11.64 -12.84
N ASP A 77 -19.08 10.56 -12.40
CA ASP A 77 -20.50 10.31 -12.67
C ASP A 77 -21.39 11.04 -11.64
N LYS A 78 -22.20 11.97 -12.13
CA LYS A 78 -23.08 12.80 -11.26
C LYS A 78 -24.09 11.98 -10.48
N GLU A 79 -24.67 10.94 -11.06
CA GLU A 79 -25.66 10.10 -10.37
C GLU A 79 -25.01 9.31 -9.23
N THR A 80 -23.83 8.73 -9.49
CA THR A 80 -23.03 8.05 -8.47
C THR A 80 -22.62 9.02 -7.36
N TYR A 81 -22.17 10.23 -7.71
CA TYR A 81 -21.81 11.26 -6.74
C TYR A 81 -23.00 11.60 -5.83
N ASP A 82 -24.18 11.82 -6.39
CA ASP A 82 -25.36 12.19 -5.58
C ASP A 82 -25.77 11.08 -4.60
N LYS A 83 -25.68 9.81 -5.01
CA LYS A 83 -25.91 8.65 -4.14
C LYS A 83 -24.88 8.56 -3.01
N LEU A 84 -23.61 8.73 -3.33
CA LEU A 84 -22.51 8.72 -2.35
C LEU A 84 -22.67 9.88 -1.36
N PHE A 85 -22.96 11.08 -1.84
CA PHE A 85 -23.17 12.25 -1.00
C PHE A 85 -24.38 12.10 -0.08
N TYR A 86 -25.50 11.57 -0.60
CA TYR A 86 -26.68 11.25 0.21
C TYR A 86 -26.35 10.25 1.32
N ASN A 87 -25.63 9.17 0.99
CA ASN A 87 -25.24 8.17 1.98
C ASN A 87 -24.29 8.76 3.03
N LEU A 88 -23.28 9.53 2.61
CA LEU A 88 -22.37 10.22 3.52
C LEU A 88 -23.12 11.10 4.52
N ASN A 89 -24.06 11.91 4.03
CA ASN A 89 -24.85 12.82 4.86
C ASN A 89 -25.80 12.08 5.80
N THR A 90 -26.41 10.97 5.33
CA THR A 90 -27.42 10.23 6.09
C THR A 90 -26.81 9.32 7.14
N THR A 91 -25.69 8.67 6.83
CA THR A 91 -25.02 7.71 7.73
C THR A 91 -23.96 8.37 8.63
N GLY A 92 -23.51 9.57 8.27
CA GLY A 92 -22.68 10.43 9.09
C GLY A 92 -21.17 10.08 9.19
N PRO A 93 -20.54 9.28 8.30
CA PRO A 93 -19.09 9.01 8.37
C PRO A 93 -18.29 10.22 7.85
N THR A 94 -18.52 11.38 8.43
CA THR A 94 -17.86 12.62 8.03
C THR A 94 -16.57 12.80 8.82
N LEU A 95 -15.51 13.20 8.11
CA LEU A 95 -14.22 13.50 8.73
C LEU A 95 -14.34 14.75 9.62
N SER A 96 -13.68 14.74 10.77
CA SER A 96 -13.64 15.90 11.66
C SER A 96 -12.95 17.10 10.98
N PRO A 97 -13.26 18.35 11.38
CA PRO A 97 -12.54 19.52 10.84
C PRO A 97 -11.03 19.47 11.10
N PHE A 98 -10.60 18.93 12.23
CA PHE A 98 -9.19 18.79 12.56
C PHE A 98 -8.50 17.76 11.65
N ASP A 99 -9.07 16.57 11.50
CA ASP A 99 -8.52 15.53 10.63
C ASP A 99 -8.53 15.98 9.15
N SER A 100 -9.57 16.73 8.73
CA SER A 100 -9.63 17.34 7.40
C SER A 100 -8.49 18.34 7.18
N TYR A 101 -8.15 19.14 8.19
CA TYR A 101 -7.02 20.05 8.14
C TYR A 101 -5.68 19.30 8.04
N MET A 102 -5.51 18.24 8.86
CA MET A 102 -4.30 17.42 8.84
C MET A 102 -4.14 16.71 7.48
N LEU A 103 -5.21 16.15 6.93
CA LEU A 103 -5.20 15.53 5.60
C LEU A 103 -4.83 16.54 4.51
N MET A 104 -5.46 17.72 4.50
CA MET A 104 -5.11 18.78 3.54
C MET A 104 -3.65 19.23 3.66
N ARG A 105 -3.11 19.24 4.86
CA ARG A 105 -1.71 19.55 5.11
C ARG A 105 -0.79 18.45 4.54
N GLY A 106 -1.12 17.17 4.77
CA GLY A 106 -0.40 16.03 4.22
C GLY A 106 -0.36 16.02 2.69
N LEU A 107 -1.49 16.35 2.04
CA LEU A 107 -1.59 16.43 0.58
C LEU A 107 -0.60 17.44 -0.04
N LYS A 108 -0.24 18.50 0.66
CA LYS A 108 0.71 19.54 0.15
C LYS A 108 2.13 19.01 -0.05
N THR A 109 2.50 17.93 0.64
CA THR A 109 3.82 17.29 0.54
C THR A 109 3.76 15.93 -0.14
N LEU A 110 2.59 15.49 -0.60
CA LEU A 110 2.38 14.14 -1.14
C LEU A 110 3.40 13.79 -2.23
N LYS A 111 3.60 14.68 -3.21
CA LYS A 111 4.53 14.42 -4.31
C LYS A 111 5.97 14.22 -3.81
N LEU A 112 6.46 15.11 -2.95
CA LEU A 112 7.81 15.03 -2.38
C LEU A 112 8.02 13.72 -1.61
N ARG A 113 7.04 13.32 -0.81
CA ARG A 113 7.09 12.08 -0.04
C ARG A 113 7.07 10.84 -0.94
N MET A 114 6.18 10.81 -1.93
CA MET A 114 6.09 9.71 -2.89
C MET A 114 7.38 9.57 -3.72
N GLU A 115 7.97 10.66 -4.16
CA GLU A 115 9.23 10.65 -4.91
C GLU A 115 10.38 10.15 -4.05
N LYS A 116 10.53 10.67 -2.81
CA LYS A 116 11.62 10.24 -1.91
C LYS A 116 11.46 8.80 -1.44
N SER A 117 10.26 8.37 -1.06
CA SER A 117 10.03 6.97 -0.69
C SER A 117 10.25 5.99 -1.86
N THR A 118 9.95 6.41 -3.09
CA THR A 118 10.26 5.62 -4.30
C THR A 118 11.76 5.51 -4.56
N GLU A 119 12.49 6.61 -4.41
CA GLU A 119 13.96 6.63 -4.52
C GLU A 119 14.58 5.66 -3.51
N ASN A 120 14.23 5.81 -2.23
CA ASN A 120 14.70 4.93 -1.17
C ASN A 120 14.32 3.45 -1.42
N ALA A 121 13.07 3.19 -1.85
CA ALA A 121 12.61 1.84 -2.14
C ALA A 121 13.44 1.16 -3.24
N ARG A 122 13.83 1.88 -4.29
CA ARG A 122 14.67 1.33 -5.38
C ARG A 122 16.05 0.94 -4.90
N GLU A 123 16.67 1.72 -4.04
CA GLU A 123 17.98 1.40 -3.47
C GLU A 123 17.89 0.19 -2.53
N ILE A 124 16.84 0.14 -1.69
CA ILE A 124 16.59 -1.00 -0.81
C ILE A 124 16.31 -2.28 -1.61
N VAL A 125 15.54 -2.22 -2.70
CA VAL A 125 15.32 -3.36 -3.59
C VAL A 125 16.65 -3.86 -4.15
N ALA A 126 17.47 -2.96 -4.69
CA ALA A 126 18.79 -3.31 -5.25
C ALA A 126 19.74 -3.89 -4.20
N PHE A 127 19.58 -3.55 -2.93
CA PHE A 127 20.30 -4.15 -1.80
C PHE A 127 19.73 -5.53 -1.46
N LEU A 128 18.41 -5.66 -1.26
CA LEU A 128 17.76 -6.92 -0.89
C LEU A 128 18.00 -8.04 -1.91
N GLU A 129 17.96 -7.72 -3.22
CA GLU A 129 18.20 -8.70 -4.30
C GLU A 129 19.60 -9.32 -4.28
N LYS A 130 20.55 -8.71 -3.57
CA LYS A 130 21.93 -9.22 -3.44
C LYS A 130 22.16 -10.06 -2.19
N LEU A 131 21.20 -10.01 -1.23
CA LEU A 131 21.37 -10.70 0.03
C LEU A 131 21.06 -12.20 -0.08
N PRO A 132 21.99 -13.10 0.37
CA PRO A 132 21.73 -14.53 0.38
C PRO A 132 20.52 -14.94 1.27
N ALA A 133 20.16 -14.14 2.26
CA ALA A 133 19.02 -14.37 3.14
C ALA A 133 17.67 -14.07 2.46
N VAL A 134 17.67 -13.36 1.32
CA VAL A 134 16.48 -12.98 0.56
C VAL A 134 16.31 -13.90 -0.66
N LYS A 135 15.14 -14.50 -0.78
CA LYS A 135 14.78 -15.45 -1.84
C LYS A 135 14.16 -14.77 -3.06
N GLU A 136 13.35 -13.73 -2.80
CA GLU A 136 12.58 -13.02 -3.83
C GLU A 136 12.22 -11.64 -3.33
N VAL A 137 12.22 -10.65 -4.23
CA VAL A 137 11.73 -9.29 -3.97
C VAL A 137 10.57 -8.99 -4.92
N LEU A 138 9.46 -8.52 -4.39
CA LEU A 138 8.26 -8.12 -5.12
C LEU A 138 8.15 -6.60 -5.07
N TYR A 139 8.39 -5.94 -6.19
CA TYR A 139 8.35 -4.49 -6.32
C TYR A 139 7.94 -4.08 -7.73
N THR A 140 7.05 -3.10 -7.84
CA THR A 140 6.53 -2.62 -9.13
C THR A 140 7.39 -1.53 -9.79
N GLY A 141 8.48 -1.11 -9.13
CA GLY A 141 9.35 -0.01 -9.60
C GLY A 141 8.85 1.39 -9.24
N LYS A 142 7.72 1.52 -8.56
CA LYS A 142 7.10 2.79 -8.13
C LYS A 142 6.54 2.68 -6.72
N GLY A 143 6.52 3.81 -6.00
CA GLY A 143 6.04 3.89 -4.62
C GLY A 143 7.02 3.29 -3.62
N GLY A 144 6.65 3.39 -2.34
CA GLY A 144 7.47 2.93 -1.22
C GLY A 144 7.15 1.53 -0.73
N MET A 145 6.24 0.78 -1.39
CA MET A 145 5.84 -0.55 -0.95
C MET A 145 6.70 -1.62 -1.59
N ILE A 146 7.34 -2.44 -0.76
CA ILE A 146 8.14 -3.60 -1.16
C ILE A 146 7.63 -4.81 -0.38
N SER A 147 7.54 -5.96 -1.02
CA SER A 147 7.44 -7.23 -0.31
C SER A 147 8.64 -8.09 -0.68
N PHE A 148 9.12 -8.90 0.25
CA PHE A 148 10.21 -9.82 -0.01
C PHE A 148 10.04 -11.12 0.77
N ARG A 149 10.64 -12.19 0.27
CA ARG A 149 10.63 -13.51 0.91
C ARG A 149 12.00 -13.82 1.45
N VAL A 150 12.04 -14.30 2.68
CA VAL A 150 13.30 -14.79 3.28
C VAL A 150 13.50 -16.26 2.94
N VAL A 151 14.76 -16.70 2.95
CA VAL A 151 15.10 -18.11 2.70
C VAL A 151 14.66 -19.01 3.85
N ASP A 152 14.74 -18.50 5.09
CA ASP A 152 14.37 -19.23 6.31
C ASP A 152 13.30 -18.45 7.09
N GLU A 153 12.05 -18.95 7.03
CA GLU A 153 10.93 -18.33 7.74
C GLU A 153 11.07 -18.34 9.26
N SER A 154 11.87 -19.27 9.81
CA SER A 154 12.10 -19.37 11.26
C SER A 154 12.89 -18.18 11.82
N LYS A 155 13.62 -17.46 10.97
CA LYS A 155 14.38 -16.26 11.30
C LYS A 155 13.54 -14.98 11.39
N ILE A 156 12.30 -15.00 10.90
CA ILE A 156 11.46 -13.79 10.86
C ILE A 156 11.30 -13.09 12.21
N PRO A 157 11.05 -13.80 13.34
CA PRO A 157 11.00 -13.15 14.65
C PRO A 157 12.30 -12.43 15.02
N ASP A 158 13.45 -13.04 14.74
CA ASP A 158 14.76 -12.45 15.05
C ASP A 158 15.00 -11.22 14.15
N ILE A 159 14.71 -11.32 12.85
CA ILE A 159 14.79 -10.19 11.91
C ILE A 159 13.98 -8.99 12.41
N ILE A 160 12.72 -9.21 12.76
CA ILE A 160 11.83 -8.14 13.23
C ILE A 160 12.33 -7.51 14.53
N ASN A 161 12.84 -8.33 15.44
CA ASN A 161 13.32 -7.86 16.76
C ASN A 161 14.70 -7.18 16.70
N SER A 162 15.45 -7.35 15.63
CA SER A 162 16.79 -6.76 15.45
C SER A 162 16.77 -5.42 14.71
N LEU A 163 15.60 -4.96 14.24
CA LEU A 163 15.45 -3.66 13.59
C LEU A 163 15.39 -2.55 14.66
N ASP A 164 16.15 -1.50 14.44
CA ASP A 164 16.23 -0.31 15.31
C ASP A 164 15.47 0.90 14.76
N ILE A 165 15.46 1.08 13.43
CA ILE A 165 14.85 2.22 12.73
C ILE A 165 13.49 1.81 12.14
N ILE A 166 13.45 0.71 11.42
CA ILE A 166 12.24 0.22 10.76
C ILE A 166 11.32 -0.43 11.80
N THR A 167 10.18 0.18 12.05
CA THR A 167 9.25 -0.26 13.10
C THR A 167 8.33 -1.39 12.64
N PHE A 168 8.15 -2.42 13.49
CA PHE A 168 7.17 -3.47 13.24
C PHE A 168 5.75 -2.96 13.49
N ALA A 169 4.99 -2.72 12.42
CA ALA A 169 3.63 -2.19 12.48
C ALA A 169 2.80 -2.57 11.24
N GLU A 170 1.47 -2.50 11.37
CA GLU A 170 0.54 -2.85 10.29
C GLU A 170 0.35 -1.76 9.24
N SER A 171 0.49 -0.49 9.60
CA SER A 171 0.23 0.64 8.71
C SER A 171 1.21 0.70 7.52
N LEU A 172 1.07 1.71 6.69
CA LEU A 172 1.93 1.96 5.54
C LEU A 172 1.78 3.39 5.03
N GLY A 173 2.70 3.83 4.19
CA GLY A 173 2.59 5.10 3.47
C GLY A 173 2.86 6.33 4.33
N GLY A 174 3.42 6.15 5.53
CA GLY A 174 3.91 7.21 6.39
C GLY A 174 5.29 7.72 5.95
N VAL A 175 5.77 8.74 6.67
CA VAL A 175 7.13 9.26 6.52
C VAL A 175 8.15 8.35 7.17
N GLU A 176 7.74 7.53 8.14
CA GLU A 176 8.54 6.50 8.78
C GLU A 176 8.44 5.17 8.04
N SER A 177 9.55 4.43 8.02
CA SER A 177 9.61 3.08 7.46
C SER A 177 9.03 2.04 8.42
N LEU A 178 8.20 1.15 7.88
CA LEU A 178 7.53 0.09 8.64
C LEU A 178 7.77 -1.26 8.00
N ILE A 179 7.89 -2.30 8.85
CA ILE A 179 7.86 -3.69 8.43
C ILE A 179 6.61 -4.38 8.97
N THR A 180 5.99 -5.21 8.15
CA THR A 180 4.80 -6.00 8.51
C THR A 180 5.07 -7.47 8.21
N TYR A 181 4.61 -8.36 9.09
CA TYR A 181 4.53 -9.79 8.82
C TYR A 181 3.07 -10.17 8.50
N PRO A 182 2.68 -10.26 7.23
CA PRO A 182 1.27 -10.41 6.85
C PRO A 182 0.59 -11.62 7.45
N ARG A 183 1.32 -12.73 7.64
CA ARG A 183 0.79 -13.96 8.25
C ARG A 183 0.19 -13.74 9.64
N THR A 184 0.80 -12.91 10.47
CA THR A 184 0.41 -12.71 11.87
C THR A 184 -0.33 -11.41 12.13
N GLN A 185 -0.38 -10.51 11.13
CA GLN A 185 -0.99 -9.19 11.25
C GLN A 185 -2.12 -9.04 10.22
N THR A 186 -1.84 -8.43 9.09
CA THR A 186 -2.86 -7.98 8.11
C THR A 186 -3.70 -9.09 7.48
N HIS A 187 -3.25 -10.33 7.51
CA HIS A 187 -3.90 -11.50 6.90
C HIS A 187 -4.03 -12.68 7.87
N ALA A 188 -3.94 -12.42 9.17
CA ALA A 188 -4.00 -13.45 10.21
C ALA A 188 -5.35 -14.21 10.24
N ASP A 189 -6.44 -13.52 9.90
CA ASP A 189 -7.80 -14.08 9.89
C ASP A 189 -8.10 -14.96 8.66
N ILE A 190 -7.20 -14.98 7.65
CA ILE A 190 -7.38 -15.79 6.45
C ILE A 190 -6.82 -17.20 6.69
N PRO A 191 -7.61 -18.26 6.46
CA PRO A 191 -7.14 -19.63 6.58
C PRO A 191 -5.85 -19.88 5.77
N GLU A 192 -4.91 -20.63 6.35
CA GLU A 192 -3.57 -20.82 5.76
C GLU A 192 -3.64 -21.41 4.35
N GLU A 193 -4.49 -22.42 4.12
CA GLU A 193 -4.68 -23.01 2.80
C GLU A 193 -5.12 -21.97 1.73
N VAL A 194 -5.96 -21.01 2.14
CA VAL A 194 -6.42 -19.94 1.25
C VAL A 194 -5.28 -18.98 0.96
N ARG A 195 -4.52 -18.54 2.00
CA ARG A 195 -3.35 -17.66 1.84
C ARG A 195 -2.32 -18.29 0.88
N LEU A 196 -1.99 -19.55 1.08
CA LEU A 196 -1.03 -20.27 0.26
C LEU A 196 -1.51 -20.43 -1.19
N SER A 197 -2.82 -20.59 -1.43
CA SER A 197 -3.38 -20.77 -2.76
C SER A 197 -3.16 -19.61 -3.72
N TYR A 198 -3.01 -18.38 -3.20
CA TYR A 198 -2.70 -17.20 -4.01
C TYR A 198 -1.29 -16.65 -3.78
N GLY A 199 -0.42 -17.43 -3.11
CA GLY A 199 1.00 -17.12 -3.01
C GLY A 199 1.40 -16.29 -1.78
N LEU A 200 0.52 -16.07 -0.80
CA LEU A 200 0.89 -15.44 0.47
C LEU A 200 1.47 -16.49 1.41
N THR A 201 2.74 -16.77 1.23
CA THR A 201 3.51 -17.77 1.99
C THR A 201 4.00 -17.22 3.33
N ASN A 202 4.44 -18.14 4.20
CA ASN A 202 4.86 -17.78 5.56
C ASN A 202 6.22 -17.08 5.63
N ASP A 203 6.99 -17.11 4.55
CA ASP A 203 8.30 -16.49 4.41
C ASP A 203 8.23 -15.01 3.94
N LEU A 204 7.01 -14.46 3.76
CA LEU A 204 6.80 -13.12 3.21
C LEU A 204 6.80 -12.03 4.29
N LEU A 205 7.61 -11.00 4.09
CA LEU A 205 7.61 -9.73 4.81
C LEU A 205 7.23 -8.59 3.87
N ARG A 206 6.63 -7.53 4.40
CA ARG A 206 6.28 -6.32 3.64
C ARG A 206 6.91 -5.10 4.28
N LEU A 207 7.59 -4.28 3.50
CA LEU A 207 8.13 -2.97 3.88
C LEU A 207 7.26 -1.85 3.32
N SER A 208 7.01 -0.84 4.13
CA SER A 208 6.55 0.47 3.71
C SER A 208 7.69 1.44 3.93
N ILE A 209 8.36 1.83 2.87
CA ILE A 209 9.55 2.67 2.94
C ILE A 209 9.14 4.14 3.07
N GLY A 210 9.70 4.79 4.07
CA GLY A 210 9.52 6.21 4.36
C GLY A 210 10.54 7.11 3.65
N ILE A 211 10.83 8.25 4.28
CA ILE A 211 11.68 9.30 3.71
C ILE A 211 12.99 9.53 4.48
N GLU A 212 13.33 8.61 5.36
CA GLU A 212 14.57 8.62 6.13
C GLU A 212 15.80 8.57 5.21
N ASP A 213 16.99 8.71 5.75
CA ASP A 213 18.22 8.46 5.02
C ASP A 213 18.27 6.99 4.58
N VAL A 214 18.53 6.75 3.30
CA VAL A 214 18.48 5.41 2.74
C VAL A 214 19.62 4.52 3.22
N GLU A 215 20.79 5.10 3.51
CA GLU A 215 21.94 4.36 4.02
C GLU A 215 21.62 3.82 5.44
N ASP A 216 20.97 4.62 6.28
CA ASP A 216 20.53 4.19 7.61
C ASP A 216 19.53 3.04 7.54
N LEU A 217 18.57 3.09 6.59
CA LEU A 217 17.59 2.00 6.37
C LEU A 217 18.27 0.72 5.86
N ILE A 218 19.26 0.84 4.98
CA ILE A 218 20.02 -0.29 4.45
C ILE A 218 20.86 -0.94 5.55
N ASP A 219 21.51 -0.13 6.40
CA ASP A 219 22.30 -0.64 7.51
C ASP A 219 21.43 -1.37 8.54
N ASP A 220 20.25 -0.84 8.83
CA ASP A 220 19.26 -1.47 9.72
C ASP A 220 18.79 -2.84 9.18
N LEU A 221 18.40 -2.89 7.88
CA LEU A 221 18.02 -4.14 7.22
C LEU A 221 19.18 -5.14 7.13
N LYS A 222 20.38 -4.67 6.89
CA LYS A 222 21.57 -5.49 6.85
C LYS A 222 21.85 -6.14 8.19
N HIS A 223 21.83 -5.34 9.26
CA HIS A 223 21.99 -5.85 10.62
C HIS A 223 20.97 -6.96 10.93
N ALA A 224 19.70 -6.74 10.60
CA ALA A 224 18.63 -7.67 10.90
C ALA A 224 18.65 -8.95 10.03
N LEU A 225 19.06 -8.87 8.76
CA LEU A 225 19.04 -10.01 7.82
C LEU A 225 20.33 -10.85 7.82
N GLU A 226 21.45 -10.31 8.34
CA GLU A 226 22.73 -11.01 8.46
C GLU A 226 22.98 -11.58 9.89
N ALA A 227 22.06 -11.35 10.86
CA ALA A 227 22.17 -11.78 12.25
C ALA A 227 21.86 -13.33 12.48
#